data_278a954e698fe99ee126f97ffbf8875d
#
_entry.id   278a954e698fe99ee126f97ffbf8875d
#
_cell.length_a   1.000
_cell.length_b   1.000
_cell.length_c   1.000
_cell.angle_alpha   90.00
_cell.angle_beta   90.00
_cell.angle_gamma   90.00
#
_symmetry.space_group_name_H-M   'P 1'
#
loop_
_entity.id
_entity.type
_entity.pdbx_description
1 polymer ?
#
loop_
_entity_poly.entity_id
_entity_poly.type
_entity_poly.pdbx_seq_one_letter_code
_entity_poly.pdbx_strand_id
1 'polypeptide(L)'
;MKHTNLAFAALAAATISTGCNRGFDPDSEIGLVSREDGSGTRSAFVELTGVQRKAANGKKIDETSPATMVASSTAVALTTVASDPSAIGYLSLGSVNDTVKILLIDGVAPTREEIAAGKYALVHPFNVVCRDSVDNLKPAARDFLDWILSAEGQKIVEQAGYLKVGSTPPYTGKNGVSGKVVCSGSSSVTPCMEKLKEAYEKTHPQVSVEVQQSDSSTGVSDAKDGVCDLGMASRALKTSEKNSGLVAVAIALDGLAVVVNPANPIVSISKESLRAAYTGKITRWNEVK
;
A
#
# COMPACT_ATOMS: atom_id res chain seq x y z
N MET A 1 -18.31 -1.17 -81.46
CA MET A 1 -18.82 -0.80 -80.13
C MET A 1 -17.68 -0.96 -79.16
N LYS A 2 -17.16 0.15 -78.65
CA LYS A 2 -15.97 0.19 -77.75
C LYS A 2 -16.47 0.27 -76.31
N HIS A 3 -16.11 -0.72 -75.48
CA HIS A 3 -16.38 -0.69 -74.04
C HIS A 3 -15.16 -0.11 -73.33
N THR A 4 -15.36 1.04 -72.71
CA THR A 4 -14.39 1.77 -71.89
C THR A 4 -14.54 1.29 -70.44
N ASN A 5 -13.52 0.62 -69.92
CA ASN A 5 -13.43 0.23 -68.48
C ASN A 5 -12.88 1.43 -67.68
N LEU A 6 -13.69 2.03 -66.82
CA LEU A 6 -13.21 2.93 -65.77
C LEU A 6 -12.75 2.13 -64.59
N ALA A 7 -11.45 2.21 -64.30
CA ALA A 7 -10.89 1.68 -63.04
C ALA A 7 -11.01 2.75 -61.96
N PHE A 8 -11.77 2.47 -60.91
CA PHE A 8 -11.80 3.29 -59.69
C PHE A 8 -10.62 2.87 -58.80
N ALA A 9 -9.64 3.76 -58.67
CA ALA A 9 -8.59 3.64 -57.67
C ALA A 9 -9.09 4.15 -56.33
N ALA A 10 -9.37 3.23 -55.40
CA ALA A 10 -9.65 3.56 -54.01
C ALA A 10 -8.38 3.90 -53.26
N LEU A 11 -8.17 5.18 -52.94
CA LEU A 11 -7.07 5.67 -52.10
C LEU A 11 -7.44 5.38 -50.64
N ALA A 12 -6.91 4.29 -50.09
CA ALA A 12 -7.02 4.00 -48.66
C ALA A 12 -6.05 4.94 -47.89
N ALA A 13 -6.62 5.97 -47.29
CA ALA A 13 -5.88 6.78 -46.31
C ALA A 13 -5.69 5.97 -45.02
N ALA A 14 -4.50 5.40 -44.86
CA ALA A 14 -4.08 4.81 -43.59
C ALA A 14 -3.85 5.94 -42.59
N THR A 15 -4.82 6.20 -41.72
CA THR A 15 -4.61 7.03 -40.54
C THR A 15 -3.71 6.26 -39.58
N ILE A 16 -2.41 6.55 -39.64
CA ILE A 16 -1.47 6.16 -38.60
C ILE A 16 -1.84 6.94 -37.36
N SER A 17 -2.60 6.33 -36.45
CA SER A 17 -2.75 6.82 -35.10
C SER A 17 -1.38 6.66 -34.42
N THR A 18 -0.54 7.68 -34.51
CA THR A 18 0.60 7.85 -33.63
C THR A 18 0.05 7.99 -32.22
N GLY A 19 -0.08 6.87 -31.51
CA GLY A 19 -0.19 6.88 -30.06
C GLY A 19 1.04 7.64 -29.57
N CYS A 20 0.81 8.86 -29.05
CA CYS A 20 1.85 9.64 -28.40
C CYS A 20 2.30 8.84 -27.17
N ASN A 21 3.32 8.02 -27.35
CA ASN A 21 4.13 7.54 -26.24
C ASN A 21 4.93 8.77 -25.78
N ARG A 22 4.29 9.61 -24.94
CA ARG A 22 4.96 10.78 -24.36
C ARG A 22 6.01 10.22 -23.41
N GLY A 23 7.27 10.27 -23.81
CA GLY A 23 8.39 10.03 -22.94
C GLY A 23 8.38 11.03 -21.75
N PHE A 24 9.20 10.79 -20.76
CA PHE A 24 9.40 11.72 -19.65
C PHE A 24 9.91 13.08 -20.15
N ASP A 25 9.29 14.14 -19.65
CA ASP A 25 9.70 15.53 -19.87
C ASP A 25 10.10 16.15 -18.53
N PRO A 26 11.37 16.56 -18.33
CA PRO A 26 11.82 17.17 -17.08
C PRO A 26 11.15 18.52 -16.78
N ASP A 27 10.61 19.21 -17.77
CA ASP A 27 9.90 20.48 -17.59
C ASP A 27 8.40 20.27 -17.30
N SER A 28 7.92 19.01 -17.32
CA SER A 28 6.54 18.70 -16.98
C SER A 28 6.24 18.93 -15.50
N GLU A 29 4.97 19.20 -15.20
CA GLU A 29 4.49 19.22 -13.82
C GLU A 29 4.56 17.80 -13.24
N ILE A 30 4.84 17.72 -11.94
CA ILE A 30 4.87 16.47 -11.21
C ILE A 30 3.43 16.00 -10.98
N GLY A 31 3.05 14.87 -11.56
CA GLY A 31 1.77 14.21 -11.33
C GLY A 31 1.74 13.55 -9.96
N LEU A 32 1.36 14.29 -8.92
CA LEU A 32 1.32 13.77 -7.55
C LEU A 32 0.16 12.79 -7.37
N VAL A 33 0.45 11.57 -6.93
CA VAL A 33 -0.54 10.54 -6.61
C VAL A 33 -0.49 10.24 -5.12
N SER A 34 -1.60 10.48 -4.41
CA SER A 34 -1.78 10.15 -3.01
C SER A 34 -2.90 9.11 -2.84
N ARG A 35 -3.11 8.70 -1.61
CA ARG A 35 -4.16 7.77 -1.24
C ARG A 35 -5.31 8.51 -0.56
N GLU A 36 -6.43 7.84 -0.46
CA GLU A 36 -7.66 8.27 0.20
C GLU A 36 -7.45 8.59 1.69
N ASP A 37 -8.33 9.40 2.28
CA ASP A 37 -8.19 9.89 3.66
C ASP A 37 -8.18 8.77 4.72
N GLY A 38 -8.90 7.67 4.49
CA GLY A 38 -8.92 6.50 5.36
C GLY A 38 -7.65 5.65 5.30
N SER A 39 -6.78 5.88 4.30
CA SER A 39 -5.58 5.07 4.07
C SER A 39 -4.56 5.20 5.20
N GLY A 40 -4.18 4.04 5.77
CA GLY A 40 -3.07 3.97 6.72
C GLY A 40 -1.72 4.26 6.08
N THR A 41 -1.53 3.85 4.81
CA THR A 41 -0.33 4.13 4.02
C THR A 41 -0.16 5.63 3.80
N ARG A 42 -1.26 6.37 3.49
CA ARG A 42 -1.22 7.85 3.46
C ARG A 42 -0.84 8.43 4.82
N SER A 43 -1.50 7.95 5.88
CA SER A 43 -1.20 8.44 7.23
C SER A 43 0.27 8.26 7.59
N ALA A 44 0.86 7.10 7.28
CA ALA A 44 2.28 6.83 7.50
C ALA A 44 3.18 7.71 6.59
N PHE A 45 2.84 7.84 5.31
CA PHE A 45 3.60 8.66 4.36
C PHE A 45 3.69 10.12 4.82
N VAL A 46 2.56 10.77 5.10
CA VAL A 46 2.56 12.19 5.48
C VAL A 46 3.27 12.45 6.82
N GLU A 47 3.22 11.47 7.74
CA GLU A 47 3.94 11.54 9.01
C GLU A 47 5.45 11.35 8.83
N LEU A 48 5.89 10.29 8.14
CA LEU A 48 7.29 9.92 7.98
C LEU A 48 8.07 10.90 7.08
N THR A 49 7.42 11.46 6.07
CA THR A 49 8.03 12.47 5.17
C THR A 49 7.97 13.88 5.74
N GLY A 50 7.14 14.12 6.76
CA GLY A 50 6.91 15.45 7.32
C GLY A 50 6.01 16.34 6.47
N VAL A 51 5.24 15.79 5.52
CA VAL A 51 4.12 16.47 4.85
C VAL A 51 3.06 16.84 5.88
N GLN A 52 2.86 16.00 6.91
CA GLN A 52 2.03 16.34 8.04
C GLN A 52 2.79 17.20 9.05
N ARG A 53 2.27 18.37 9.38
CA ARG A 53 2.82 19.27 10.37
C ARG A 53 2.03 19.20 11.69
N LYS A 54 2.72 19.34 12.80
CA LYS A 54 2.10 19.52 14.12
C LYS A 54 1.96 21.02 14.42
N ALA A 55 0.73 21.50 14.58
CA ALA A 55 0.46 22.88 14.95
C ALA A 55 0.82 23.14 16.43
N ALA A 56 0.91 24.42 16.82
CA ALA A 56 1.26 24.81 18.19
C ALA A 56 0.31 24.24 19.26
N ASN A 57 -0.95 24.03 18.92
CA ASN A 57 -1.96 23.39 19.78
C ASN A 57 -1.91 21.84 19.77
N GLY A 58 -0.90 21.27 19.15
CA GLY A 58 -0.71 19.82 19.04
C GLY A 58 -1.54 19.14 17.93
N LYS A 59 -2.41 19.87 17.23
CA LYS A 59 -3.20 19.31 16.11
C LYS A 59 -2.29 18.95 14.95
N LYS A 60 -2.47 17.76 14.39
CA LYS A 60 -1.82 17.32 13.16
C LYS A 60 -2.56 17.92 11.96
N ILE A 61 -1.83 18.55 11.05
CA ILE A 61 -2.34 19.17 9.83
C ILE A 61 -1.64 18.47 8.65
N ASP A 62 -2.41 17.84 7.79
CA ASP A 62 -1.94 17.30 6.53
C ASP A 62 -1.81 18.46 5.53
N GLU A 63 -0.60 18.72 5.06
CA GLU A 63 -0.28 19.80 4.11
C GLU A 63 -0.14 19.27 2.66
N THR A 64 -0.69 18.08 2.38
CA THR A 64 -0.72 17.54 1.00
C THR A 64 -1.35 18.54 0.04
N SER A 65 -0.66 18.85 -1.05
CA SER A 65 -1.10 19.78 -2.08
C SER A 65 -2.50 19.40 -2.61
N PRO A 66 -3.42 20.35 -2.76
CA PRO A 66 -4.74 20.07 -3.34
C PRO A 66 -4.69 19.66 -4.81
N ALA A 67 -3.56 19.88 -5.51
CA ALA A 67 -3.33 19.39 -6.86
C ALA A 67 -3.06 17.88 -6.94
N THR A 68 -2.95 17.20 -5.79
CA THR A 68 -2.64 15.78 -5.72
C THR A 68 -3.86 14.94 -6.12
N MET A 69 -3.67 14.02 -7.07
CA MET A 69 -4.68 13.01 -7.42
C MET A 69 -4.84 12.01 -6.27
N VAL A 70 -6.07 11.71 -5.90
CA VAL A 70 -6.39 10.76 -4.82
C VAL A 70 -6.79 9.42 -5.41
N ALA A 71 -5.97 8.40 -5.15
CA ALA A 71 -6.24 7.01 -5.51
C ALA A 71 -7.00 6.30 -4.39
N SER A 72 -8.09 5.62 -4.72
CA SER A 72 -8.98 4.95 -3.77
C SER A 72 -8.47 3.61 -3.24
N SER A 73 -7.33 3.11 -3.75
CA SER A 73 -6.71 1.86 -3.30
C SER A 73 -5.24 1.79 -3.71
N THR A 74 -4.51 0.82 -3.17
CA THR A 74 -3.12 0.54 -3.56
C THR A 74 -3.00 0.20 -5.05
N ALA A 75 -3.93 -0.61 -5.59
CA ALA A 75 -3.94 -0.99 -7.00
C ALA A 75 -4.21 0.20 -7.92
N VAL A 76 -5.13 1.10 -7.55
CA VAL A 76 -5.40 2.33 -8.32
C VAL A 76 -4.18 3.24 -8.32
N ALA A 77 -3.51 3.43 -7.17
CA ALA A 77 -2.28 4.22 -7.11
C ALA A 77 -1.17 3.64 -8.00
N LEU A 78 -0.97 2.32 -7.97
CA LEU A 78 -0.01 1.62 -8.82
C LEU A 78 -0.30 1.86 -10.31
N THR A 79 -1.55 1.62 -10.74
CA THR A 79 -1.94 1.78 -12.15
C THR A 79 -1.83 3.23 -12.61
N THR A 80 -2.18 4.20 -11.75
CA THR A 80 -2.06 5.63 -12.07
C THR A 80 -0.61 6.01 -12.34
N VAL A 81 0.31 5.62 -11.47
CA VAL A 81 1.75 5.91 -11.66
C VAL A 81 2.30 5.18 -12.88
N ALA A 82 1.89 3.93 -13.11
CA ALA A 82 2.32 3.15 -14.27
C ALA A 82 1.89 3.78 -15.61
N SER A 83 0.77 4.51 -15.63
CA SER A 83 0.20 5.08 -16.85
C SER A 83 0.66 6.50 -17.20
N ASP A 84 1.35 7.21 -16.27
CA ASP A 84 1.76 8.60 -16.47
C ASP A 84 3.27 8.75 -16.24
N PRO A 85 4.07 9.09 -17.31
CA PRO A 85 5.52 9.32 -17.18
C PRO A 85 5.91 10.42 -16.20
N SER A 86 5.02 11.38 -15.92
CA SER A 86 5.25 12.48 -14.98
C SER A 86 4.79 12.17 -13.55
N ALA A 87 4.17 11.01 -13.32
CA ALA A 87 3.61 10.68 -12.02
C ALA A 87 4.65 10.21 -11.00
N ILE A 88 4.42 10.59 -9.76
CA ILE A 88 5.06 10.05 -8.55
C ILE A 88 3.99 9.62 -7.54
N GLY A 89 4.18 8.47 -6.94
CA GLY A 89 3.27 7.94 -5.93
C GLY A 89 4.03 7.19 -4.83
N TYR A 90 3.28 6.65 -3.88
CA TYR A 90 3.82 5.80 -2.84
C TYR A 90 2.92 4.60 -2.59
N LEU A 91 3.52 3.46 -2.37
CA LEU A 91 2.86 2.16 -2.25
C LEU A 91 3.48 1.35 -1.12
N SER A 92 2.78 0.34 -0.65
CA SER A 92 3.37 -0.77 0.09
C SER A 92 4.41 -1.47 -0.79
N LEU A 93 5.60 -1.73 -0.24
CA LEU A 93 6.69 -2.38 -0.98
C LEU A 93 6.27 -3.75 -1.53
N GLY A 94 5.54 -4.54 -0.75
CA GLY A 94 5.03 -5.85 -1.19
C GLY A 94 3.97 -5.79 -2.29
N SER A 95 3.47 -4.61 -2.63
CA SER A 95 2.50 -4.39 -3.73
C SER A 95 3.15 -3.86 -5.01
N VAL A 96 4.45 -3.54 -4.98
CA VAL A 96 5.16 -3.04 -6.16
C VAL A 96 5.44 -4.17 -7.13
N ASN A 97 5.32 -3.87 -8.43
CA ASN A 97 5.68 -4.76 -9.52
C ASN A 97 6.51 -4.00 -10.59
N ASP A 98 6.87 -4.66 -11.65
CA ASP A 98 7.72 -4.14 -12.76
C ASP A 98 7.06 -3.08 -13.65
N THR A 99 5.78 -2.75 -13.43
CA THR A 99 5.10 -1.66 -14.14
C THR A 99 5.49 -0.28 -13.63
N VAL A 100 6.14 -0.18 -12.47
CA VAL A 100 6.65 1.05 -11.88
C VAL A 100 8.10 0.89 -11.43
N LYS A 101 8.81 2.01 -11.30
CA LYS A 101 10.19 2.07 -10.81
C LYS A 101 10.23 2.64 -9.39
N ILE A 102 10.94 1.97 -8.49
CA ILE A 102 11.17 2.43 -7.11
C ILE A 102 12.30 3.47 -7.12
N LEU A 103 12.09 4.57 -6.38
CA LEU A 103 13.13 5.55 -6.09
C LEU A 103 13.85 5.22 -4.78
N LEU A 104 15.15 5.49 -4.75
CA LEU A 104 15.90 5.55 -3.49
C LEU A 104 15.45 6.79 -2.70
N ILE A 105 15.37 6.68 -1.39
CA ILE A 105 15.12 7.81 -0.50
C ILE A 105 16.41 8.14 0.23
N ASP A 106 16.90 9.36 0.05
CA ASP A 106 18.22 9.80 0.57
C ASP A 106 19.35 8.81 0.22
N GLY A 107 19.26 8.21 -0.99
CA GLY A 107 20.22 7.22 -1.49
C GLY A 107 20.02 5.80 -0.97
N VAL A 108 19.02 5.53 -0.12
CA VAL A 108 18.75 4.21 0.47
C VAL A 108 17.58 3.52 -0.25
N ALA A 109 17.77 2.27 -0.65
CA ALA A 109 16.72 1.45 -1.25
C ALA A 109 15.80 0.83 -0.17
N PRO A 110 14.50 0.62 -0.46
CA PRO A 110 13.59 -0.06 0.46
C PRO A 110 13.80 -1.59 0.42
N THR A 111 15.04 -2.05 0.58
CA THR A 111 15.31 -3.49 0.69
C THR A 111 15.06 -3.99 2.11
N ARG A 112 14.83 -5.30 2.26
CA ARG A 112 14.64 -5.89 3.59
C ARG A 112 15.84 -5.65 4.50
N GLU A 113 17.05 -5.74 3.95
CA GLU A 113 18.31 -5.54 4.65
C GLU A 113 18.41 -4.10 5.18
N GLU A 114 18.12 -3.11 4.34
CA GLU A 114 18.19 -1.70 4.72
C GLU A 114 17.06 -1.30 5.69
N ILE A 115 15.88 -1.90 5.57
CA ILE A 115 14.78 -1.72 6.52
C ILE A 115 15.12 -2.38 7.86
N ALA A 116 15.60 -3.61 7.86
CA ALA A 116 15.99 -4.33 9.08
C ALA A 116 17.18 -3.66 9.80
N ALA A 117 18.09 -3.04 9.04
CA ALA A 117 19.19 -2.24 9.57
C ALA A 117 18.76 -0.85 10.09
N GLY A 118 17.48 -0.48 9.93
CA GLY A 118 16.96 0.83 10.34
C GLY A 118 17.44 2.01 9.48
N LYS A 119 18.03 1.75 8.31
CA LYS A 119 18.56 2.78 7.41
C LYS A 119 17.47 3.37 6.51
N TYR A 120 16.51 2.56 6.07
CA TYR A 120 15.39 3.06 5.28
C TYR A 120 14.34 3.70 6.20
N ALA A 121 14.07 4.99 5.98
CA ALA A 121 13.29 5.80 6.92
C ALA A 121 11.76 5.64 6.79
N LEU A 122 11.26 5.14 5.65
CA LEU A 122 9.82 5.07 5.39
C LEU A 122 9.30 3.65 5.66
N VAL A 123 9.10 3.33 6.93
CA VAL A 123 8.62 2.01 7.40
C VAL A 123 7.41 2.18 8.28
N HIS A 124 6.41 1.31 8.10
CA HIS A 124 5.20 1.32 8.91
C HIS A 124 4.73 -0.12 9.25
N PRO A 125 3.98 -0.30 10.36
CA PRO A 125 3.47 -1.62 10.70
C PRO A 125 2.23 -1.97 9.89
N PHE A 126 2.09 -3.24 9.56
CA PHE A 126 0.82 -3.87 9.25
C PHE A 126 0.25 -4.48 10.51
N ASN A 127 -0.95 -4.08 10.85
CA ASN A 127 -1.62 -4.51 12.08
C ASN A 127 -2.93 -5.23 11.77
N VAL A 128 -3.25 -6.21 12.59
CA VAL A 128 -4.62 -6.58 12.83
C VAL A 128 -5.13 -5.88 14.08
N VAL A 129 -6.41 -5.51 14.06
CA VAL A 129 -7.07 -4.76 15.12
C VAL A 129 -8.25 -5.58 15.62
N CYS A 130 -8.38 -5.71 16.93
CA CYS A 130 -9.52 -6.34 17.58
C CYS A 130 -10.06 -5.47 18.73
N ARG A 131 -11.27 -5.77 19.17
CA ARG A 131 -11.92 -5.08 20.28
C ARG A 131 -11.47 -5.68 21.61
N ASP A 132 -11.19 -4.82 22.57
CA ASP A 132 -10.88 -5.09 23.97
C ASP A 132 -9.60 -5.91 24.19
N SER A 133 -9.55 -7.14 23.74
CA SER A 133 -8.41 -8.05 23.91
C SER A 133 -8.38 -9.11 22.82
N VAL A 134 -7.20 -9.57 22.47
CA VAL A 134 -7.03 -10.75 21.60
C VAL A 134 -7.63 -12.02 22.22
N ASP A 135 -7.75 -12.07 23.55
CA ASP A 135 -8.33 -13.21 24.25
C ASP A 135 -9.86 -13.28 24.08
N ASN A 136 -10.50 -12.19 23.67
CA ASN A 136 -11.94 -12.12 23.40
C ASN A 136 -12.29 -12.50 21.95
N LEU A 137 -11.29 -12.79 21.10
CA LEU A 137 -11.53 -13.26 19.73
C LEU A 137 -12.25 -14.61 19.73
N LYS A 138 -13.11 -14.82 18.73
CA LYS A 138 -13.66 -16.14 18.44
C LYS A 138 -12.53 -17.17 18.28
N PRO A 139 -12.74 -18.44 18.65
CA PRO A 139 -11.66 -19.45 18.61
C PRO A 139 -10.92 -19.53 17.27
N ALA A 140 -11.64 -19.49 16.15
CA ALA A 140 -11.03 -19.52 14.83
C ALA A 140 -10.19 -18.26 14.51
N ALA A 141 -10.67 -17.07 14.90
CA ALA A 141 -9.94 -15.82 14.68
C ALA A 141 -8.69 -15.73 15.57
N ARG A 142 -8.80 -16.22 16.82
CA ARG A 142 -7.66 -16.30 17.72
C ARG A 142 -6.59 -17.25 17.19
N ASP A 143 -6.98 -18.44 16.78
CA ASP A 143 -6.08 -19.46 16.26
C ASP A 143 -5.39 -18.98 14.96
N PHE A 144 -6.13 -18.32 14.06
CA PHE A 144 -5.54 -17.72 12.86
C PHE A 144 -4.53 -16.63 13.21
N LEU A 145 -4.82 -15.76 14.19
CA LEU A 145 -3.87 -14.75 14.64
C LEU A 145 -2.62 -15.38 15.28
N ASP A 146 -2.78 -16.39 16.13
CA ASP A 146 -1.67 -17.11 16.75
C ASP A 146 -0.80 -17.80 15.68
N TRP A 147 -1.43 -18.36 14.63
CA TRP A 147 -0.71 -18.93 13.49
C TRP A 147 0.04 -17.85 12.69
N ILE A 148 -0.59 -16.69 12.41
CA ILE A 148 0.08 -15.56 11.74
C ILE A 148 1.36 -15.16 12.48
N LEU A 149 1.32 -15.12 13.81
CA LEU A 149 2.45 -14.70 14.65
C LEU A 149 3.49 -15.80 14.88
N SER A 150 3.21 -17.03 14.46
CA SER A 150 4.12 -18.16 14.57
C SER A 150 5.26 -18.12 13.55
N ALA A 151 6.23 -19.00 13.68
CA ALA A 151 7.32 -19.18 12.72
C ALA A 151 6.80 -19.53 11.32
N GLU A 152 5.73 -20.34 11.25
CA GLU A 152 5.08 -20.76 10.02
C GLU A 152 4.40 -19.58 9.31
N GLY A 153 3.58 -18.81 10.01
CA GLY A 153 2.91 -17.62 9.46
C GLY A 153 3.89 -16.53 9.08
N GLN A 154 4.90 -16.29 9.91
CA GLN A 154 5.91 -15.26 9.63
C GLN A 154 6.84 -15.64 8.46
N LYS A 155 7.01 -16.93 8.16
CA LYS A 155 7.66 -17.37 6.93
C LYS A 155 6.85 -16.95 5.68
N ILE A 156 5.51 -17.04 5.74
CA ILE A 156 4.64 -16.56 4.65
C ILE A 156 4.74 -15.03 4.51
N VAL A 157 4.78 -14.28 5.63
CA VAL A 157 5.02 -12.83 5.63
C VAL A 157 6.31 -12.49 4.87
N GLU A 158 7.42 -13.18 5.17
CA GLU A 158 8.70 -12.96 4.47
C GLU A 158 8.63 -13.34 2.98
N GLN A 159 7.99 -14.45 2.65
CA GLN A 159 7.76 -14.86 1.25
C GLN A 159 6.88 -13.88 0.48
N ALA A 160 5.97 -13.20 1.17
CA ALA A 160 5.13 -12.15 0.61
C ALA A 160 5.86 -10.82 0.36
N GLY A 161 7.12 -10.69 0.77
CA GLY A 161 7.93 -9.48 0.54
C GLY A 161 8.00 -8.52 1.73
N TYR A 162 7.40 -8.88 2.87
CA TYR A 162 7.38 -8.04 4.08
C TYR A 162 8.43 -8.50 5.10
N LEU A 163 8.64 -7.71 6.15
CA LEU A 163 9.51 -8.09 7.26
C LEU A 163 8.65 -8.69 8.37
N LYS A 164 9.19 -9.75 8.97
CA LYS A 164 8.60 -10.38 10.15
C LYS A 164 8.63 -9.47 11.38
N VAL A 165 7.76 -9.76 12.34
CA VAL A 165 7.65 -9.04 13.60
C VAL A 165 8.14 -9.91 14.76
N GLY A 166 8.95 -9.34 15.63
CA GLY A 166 9.31 -9.89 16.95
C GLY A 166 9.87 -11.31 16.96
N SER A 167 9.69 -11.98 18.10
CA SER A 167 9.97 -13.40 18.28
C SER A 167 8.84 -14.24 17.70
N THR A 168 9.17 -15.25 16.92
CA THR A 168 8.22 -16.10 16.21
C THR A 168 8.29 -17.53 16.76
N PRO A 169 7.50 -17.88 17.79
CA PRO A 169 7.47 -19.23 18.34
C PRO A 169 6.90 -20.23 17.30
N PRO A 170 7.20 -21.52 17.41
CA PRO A 170 6.51 -22.54 16.63
C PRO A 170 5.00 -22.47 16.87
N TYR A 171 4.21 -22.74 15.83
CA TYR A 171 2.76 -22.81 16.00
C TYR A 171 2.36 -24.03 16.84
N THR A 172 1.61 -23.78 17.89
CA THR A 172 1.12 -24.79 18.84
C THR A 172 -0.38 -24.90 18.83
N GLY A 173 -1.00 -24.68 17.67
CA GLY A 173 -2.44 -24.52 17.52
C GLY A 173 -3.30 -25.63 18.10
N LYS A 174 -4.58 -25.33 18.28
CA LYS A 174 -5.57 -26.25 18.86
C LYS A 174 -6.15 -27.16 17.79
N ASN A 175 -6.16 -28.46 18.04
CA ASN A 175 -6.87 -29.42 17.19
C ASN A 175 -8.38 -29.14 17.17
N GLY A 176 -8.99 -29.25 15.99
CA GLY A 176 -10.45 -29.18 15.85
C GLY A 176 -11.03 -27.76 15.81
N VAL A 177 -10.21 -26.74 15.61
CA VAL A 177 -10.72 -25.38 15.39
C VAL A 177 -11.48 -25.33 14.06
N SER A 178 -12.68 -24.75 14.09
CA SER A 178 -13.54 -24.60 12.93
C SER A 178 -14.31 -23.28 12.97
N GLY A 179 -14.79 -22.83 11.82
CA GLY A 179 -15.62 -21.64 11.70
C GLY A 179 -15.13 -20.65 10.68
N LYS A 180 -15.76 -19.46 10.68
CA LYS A 180 -15.45 -18.37 9.76
C LYS A 180 -14.71 -17.26 10.50
N VAL A 181 -13.67 -16.73 9.85
CA VAL A 181 -12.92 -15.53 10.28
C VAL A 181 -13.15 -14.45 9.24
N VAL A 182 -13.53 -13.25 9.65
CA VAL A 182 -13.70 -12.09 8.77
C VAL A 182 -12.61 -11.08 9.06
N CYS A 183 -11.80 -10.79 8.04
CA CYS A 183 -10.79 -9.73 8.04
C CYS A 183 -11.28 -8.58 7.15
N SER A 184 -11.29 -7.34 7.63
CA SER A 184 -11.72 -6.18 6.85
C SER A 184 -10.74 -5.03 6.97
N GLY A 185 -10.51 -4.28 5.89
CA GLY A 185 -9.77 -3.03 5.95
C GLY A 185 -8.70 -2.84 4.88
N SER A 186 -7.56 -2.35 5.28
CA SER A 186 -6.47 -1.80 4.48
C SER A 186 -6.14 -2.56 3.19
N SER A 187 -6.29 -1.90 2.05
CA SER A 187 -5.89 -2.44 0.73
C SER A 187 -4.39 -2.71 0.60
N SER A 188 -3.54 -2.11 1.45
CA SER A 188 -2.11 -2.40 1.49
C SER A 188 -1.79 -3.68 2.27
N VAL A 189 -2.61 -4.02 3.28
CA VAL A 189 -2.48 -5.27 4.06
C VAL A 189 -3.08 -6.45 3.32
N THR A 190 -4.12 -6.23 2.51
CA THR A 190 -4.87 -7.27 1.80
C THR A 190 -3.99 -8.29 1.07
N PRO A 191 -2.96 -7.91 0.28
CA PRO A 191 -2.12 -8.91 -0.42
C PRO A 191 -1.35 -9.84 0.53
N CYS A 192 -0.92 -9.33 1.68
CA CYS A 192 -0.29 -10.13 2.73
C CYS A 192 -1.30 -11.08 3.38
N MET A 193 -2.47 -10.55 3.74
CA MET A 193 -3.54 -11.31 4.40
C MET A 193 -4.08 -12.44 3.53
N GLU A 194 -4.22 -12.23 2.22
CA GLU A 194 -4.66 -13.28 1.28
C GLU A 194 -3.65 -14.43 1.21
N LYS A 195 -2.35 -14.15 1.22
CA LYS A 195 -1.31 -15.20 1.26
C LYS A 195 -1.30 -15.95 2.59
N LEU A 196 -1.51 -15.25 3.70
CA LEU A 196 -1.64 -15.86 5.03
C LEU A 196 -2.87 -16.76 5.10
N LYS A 197 -4.03 -16.26 4.64
CA LYS A 197 -5.26 -17.03 4.51
C LYS A 197 -5.05 -18.31 3.71
N GLU A 198 -4.54 -18.18 2.48
CA GLU A 198 -4.32 -19.31 1.59
C GLU A 198 -3.43 -20.40 2.23
N ALA A 199 -2.37 -20.00 2.91
CA ALA A 199 -1.47 -20.93 3.57
C ALA A 199 -2.09 -21.57 4.82
N TYR A 200 -2.87 -20.80 5.60
CA TYR A 200 -3.55 -21.28 6.79
C TYR A 200 -4.67 -22.27 6.47
N GLU A 201 -5.55 -21.94 5.52
CA GLU A 201 -6.68 -22.81 5.12
C GLU A 201 -6.21 -24.17 4.57
N LYS A 202 -5.04 -24.25 3.93
CA LYS A 202 -4.44 -25.53 3.48
C LYS A 202 -4.19 -26.51 4.63
N THR A 203 -3.89 -26.00 5.82
CA THR A 203 -3.62 -26.83 7.01
C THR A 203 -4.79 -26.89 7.96
N HIS A 204 -5.78 -25.98 7.80
CA HIS A 204 -6.97 -25.86 8.66
C HIS A 204 -8.26 -25.88 7.82
N PRO A 205 -8.59 -27.00 7.14
CA PRO A 205 -9.68 -27.05 6.16
C PRO A 205 -11.08 -26.83 6.74
N GLN A 206 -11.22 -26.80 8.07
CA GLN A 206 -12.49 -26.53 8.77
C GLN A 206 -12.65 -25.04 9.11
N VAL A 207 -11.64 -24.20 8.82
CA VAL A 207 -11.70 -22.75 8.99
C VAL A 207 -11.76 -22.10 7.62
N SER A 208 -12.65 -21.11 7.48
CA SER A 208 -12.75 -20.26 6.29
C SER A 208 -12.40 -18.83 6.69
N VAL A 209 -11.45 -18.21 6.00
CA VAL A 209 -11.05 -16.82 6.19
C VAL A 209 -11.59 -15.99 5.04
N GLU A 210 -12.36 -14.96 5.35
CA GLU A 210 -12.84 -13.98 4.37
C GLU A 210 -12.05 -12.69 4.52
N VAL A 211 -11.52 -12.15 3.42
CA VAL A 211 -10.78 -10.89 3.40
C VAL A 211 -11.56 -9.87 2.59
N GLN A 212 -11.98 -8.79 3.25
CA GLN A 212 -12.74 -7.69 2.67
C GLN A 212 -11.85 -6.45 2.57
N GLN A 213 -11.53 -6.05 1.34
CA GLN A 213 -10.66 -4.90 1.11
C GLN A 213 -11.43 -3.58 1.22
N SER A 214 -10.89 -2.66 2.02
CA SER A 214 -11.29 -1.26 2.10
C SER A 214 -10.08 -0.38 2.44
N ASP A 215 -10.20 0.53 3.38
CA ASP A 215 -9.11 1.32 3.95
C ASP A 215 -8.89 1.02 5.44
N SER A 216 -7.80 1.54 6.01
CA SER A 216 -7.45 1.26 7.41
C SER A 216 -8.44 1.83 8.42
N SER A 217 -9.07 2.98 8.13
CA SER A 217 -10.04 3.58 9.07
C SER A 217 -11.34 2.80 9.08
N THR A 218 -11.77 2.31 7.92
CA THR A 218 -12.91 1.38 7.80
C THR A 218 -12.62 0.08 8.54
N GLY A 219 -11.45 -0.55 8.33
CA GLY A 219 -11.10 -1.79 9.06
C GLY A 219 -11.06 -1.62 10.58
N VAL A 220 -10.56 -0.48 11.07
CA VAL A 220 -10.58 -0.14 12.49
C VAL A 220 -12.01 0.05 13.01
N SER A 221 -12.89 0.71 12.24
CA SER A 221 -14.31 0.86 12.59
C SER A 221 -15.03 -0.48 12.61
N ASP A 222 -14.82 -1.31 11.59
CA ASP A 222 -15.43 -2.64 11.49
C ASP A 222 -15.06 -3.54 12.68
N ALA A 223 -13.81 -3.49 13.13
CA ALA A 223 -13.37 -4.20 14.33
C ALA A 223 -14.05 -3.66 15.59
N LYS A 224 -14.16 -2.33 15.72
CA LYS A 224 -14.83 -1.68 16.84
C LYS A 224 -16.31 -2.07 16.92
N ASP A 225 -16.98 -2.08 15.78
CA ASP A 225 -18.42 -2.30 15.68
C ASP A 225 -18.78 -3.81 15.62
N GLY A 226 -17.75 -4.69 15.60
CA GLY A 226 -17.93 -6.15 15.56
C GLY A 226 -18.40 -6.67 14.20
N VAL A 227 -18.21 -5.89 13.13
CA VAL A 227 -18.52 -6.27 11.74
C VAL A 227 -17.49 -7.29 11.21
N CYS A 228 -16.23 -7.19 11.66
CA CYS A 228 -15.19 -8.17 11.39
C CYS A 228 -14.57 -8.70 12.69
N ASP A 229 -13.86 -9.83 12.60
CA ASP A 229 -13.10 -10.40 13.71
C ASP A 229 -11.73 -9.72 13.84
N LEU A 230 -11.09 -9.40 12.70
CA LEU A 230 -9.78 -8.79 12.60
C LEU A 230 -9.82 -7.60 11.63
N GLY A 231 -9.74 -6.38 12.15
CA GLY A 231 -9.58 -5.17 11.32
C GLY A 231 -8.16 -5.07 10.78
N MET A 232 -7.98 -4.76 9.51
CA MET A 232 -6.65 -4.58 8.89
C MET A 232 -6.26 -3.11 8.83
N ALA A 233 -5.10 -2.74 9.37
CA ALA A 233 -4.61 -1.37 9.36
C ALA A 233 -3.12 -1.29 9.03
N SER A 234 -2.74 -0.45 8.05
CA SER A 234 -1.36 -0.17 7.65
C SER A 234 -0.80 1.09 8.36
N ARG A 235 -1.17 1.26 9.61
CA ARG A 235 -0.72 2.33 10.52
C ARG A 235 -0.92 1.95 11.98
N ALA A 236 -0.29 2.66 12.87
CA ALA A 236 -0.62 2.58 14.29
C ALA A 236 -2.05 3.09 14.56
N LEU A 237 -2.68 2.60 15.63
CA LEU A 237 -3.95 3.14 16.12
C LEU A 237 -3.77 4.58 16.61
N LYS A 238 -4.74 5.43 16.27
CA LYS A 238 -4.88 6.78 16.83
C LYS A 238 -5.16 6.69 18.33
N THR A 239 -4.83 7.75 19.08
CA THR A 239 -5.12 7.80 20.52
C THR A 239 -6.61 7.59 20.82
N SER A 240 -7.50 8.19 20.02
CA SER A 240 -8.95 8.01 20.17
C SER A 240 -9.41 6.56 19.95
N GLU A 241 -8.77 5.85 19.00
CA GLU A 241 -9.07 4.44 18.70
C GLU A 241 -8.62 3.53 19.86
N LYS A 242 -7.41 3.77 20.41
CA LYS A 242 -6.91 3.06 21.61
C LYS A 242 -7.83 3.32 22.82
N ASN A 243 -8.25 4.57 23.02
CA ASN A 243 -9.14 4.94 24.14
C ASN A 243 -10.56 4.36 24.00
N SER A 244 -10.93 3.88 22.79
CA SER A 244 -12.20 3.17 22.59
C SER A 244 -12.11 1.65 22.78
N GLY A 245 -11.05 1.15 23.41
CA GLY A 245 -10.88 -0.26 23.73
C GLY A 245 -10.32 -1.11 22.57
N LEU A 246 -9.76 -0.47 21.52
CA LEU A 246 -9.17 -1.25 20.42
C LEU A 246 -7.72 -1.62 20.70
N VAL A 247 -7.36 -2.84 20.35
CA VAL A 247 -6.00 -3.39 20.45
C VAL A 247 -5.48 -3.68 19.04
N ALA A 248 -4.27 -3.25 18.77
CA ALA A 248 -3.57 -3.55 17.52
C ALA A 248 -2.42 -4.51 17.78
N VAL A 249 -2.32 -5.54 16.95
CA VAL A 249 -1.24 -6.51 16.93
C VAL A 249 -0.51 -6.38 15.60
N ALA A 250 0.78 -6.06 15.64
CA ALA A 250 1.60 -6.01 14.44
C ALA A 250 1.80 -7.43 13.89
N ILE A 251 1.53 -7.61 12.60
CA ILE A 251 1.68 -8.89 11.90
C ILE A 251 2.82 -8.87 10.88
N ALA A 252 3.23 -7.68 10.44
CA ALA A 252 4.36 -7.46 9.55
C ALA A 252 4.87 -6.03 9.68
N LEU A 253 6.12 -5.78 9.21
CA LEU A 253 6.59 -4.44 8.90
C LEU A 253 6.69 -4.30 7.38
N ASP A 254 6.27 -3.17 6.86
CA ASP A 254 6.25 -2.85 5.44
C ASP A 254 7.05 -1.58 5.15
N GLY A 255 7.84 -1.61 4.07
CA GLY A 255 8.47 -0.43 3.52
C GLY A 255 7.48 0.36 2.66
N LEU A 256 7.46 1.67 2.82
CA LEU A 256 6.76 2.57 1.89
C LEU A 256 7.66 2.84 0.69
N ALA A 257 7.38 2.21 -0.45
CA ALA A 257 8.09 2.47 -1.70
C ALA A 257 7.57 3.76 -2.34
N VAL A 258 8.45 4.70 -2.62
CA VAL A 258 8.16 5.83 -3.51
C VAL A 258 8.42 5.38 -4.93
N VAL A 259 7.44 5.55 -5.80
CA VAL A 259 7.45 4.98 -7.15
C VAL A 259 7.16 6.03 -8.22
N VAL A 260 7.77 5.82 -9.38
CA VAL A 260 7.54 6.61 -10.59
C VAL A 260 7.32 5.68 -11.79
N ASN A 261 6.86 6.24 -12.89
CA ASN A 261 6.80 5.51 -14.16
C ASN A 261 8.22 5.07 -14.60
N PRO A 262 8.41 3.89 -15.20
CA PRO A 262 9.72 3.44 -15.69
C PRO A 262 10.39 4.39 -16.69
N ALA A 263 9.62 5.19 -17.44
CA ALA A 263 10.15 6.19 -18.37
C ALA A 263 10.81 7.41 -17.66
N ASN A 264 10.50 7.64 -16.37
CA ASN A 264 11.14 8.69 -15.59
C ASN A 264 12.60 8.32 -15.30
N PRO A 265 13.62 9.14 -15.66
CA PRO A 265 15.03 8.78 -15.50
C PRO A 265 15.53 8.88 -14.04
N ILE A 266 14.80 9.59 -13.15
CA ILE A 266 15.22 9.83 -11.76
C ILE A 266 15.32 8.49 -11.02
N VAL A 267 16.41 8.29 -10.30
CA VAL A 267 16.66 7.04 -9.54
C VAL A 267 16.62 7.25 -8.03
N SER A 268 16.74 8.50 -7.57
CA SER A 268 16.75 8.85 -6.14
C SER A 268 16.06 10.19 -5.95
N ILE A 269 15.43 10.35 -4.80
CA ILE A 269 14.86 11.62 -4.35
C ILE A 269 15.15 11.79 -2.86
N SER A 270 15.52 13.02 -2.45
CA SER A 270 15.67 13.31 -1.03
C SER A 270 14.29 13.36 -0.34
N LYS A 271 14.25 13.00 0.94
CA LYS A 271 13.02 13.15 1.74
C LYS A 271 12.54 14.60 1.78
N GLU A 272 13.46 15.56 1.72
CA GLU A 272 13.14 16.99 1.65
C GLU A 272 12.47 17.36 0.32
N SER A 273 13.04 16.94 -0.84
CA SER A 273 12.43 17.17 -2.15
C SER A 273 11.08 16.47 -2.27
N LEU A 274 10.95 15.25 -1.74
CA LEU A 274 9.67 14.52 -1.71
C LEU A 274 8.61 15.29 -0.91
N ARG A 275 8.96 15.80 0.28
CA ARG A 275 8.08 16.67 1.06
C ARG A 275 7.73 17.94 0.30
N ALA A 276 8.71 18.59 -0.33
CA ALA A 276 8.50 19.83 -1.06
C ALA A 276 7.54 19.62 -2.25
N ALA A 277 7.66 18.51 -2.99
CA ALA A 277 6.73 18.15 -4.05
C ALA A 277 5.31 17.96 -3.50
N TYR A 278 5.13 17.09 -2.49
CA TYR A 278 3.80 16.80 -1.94
C TYR A 278 3.15 17.98 -1.19
N THR A 279 3.93 19.00 -0.81
CA THR A 279 3.39 20.26 -0.25
C THR A 279 3.22 21.37 -1.30
N GLY A 280 3.49 21.07 -2.60
CA GLY A 280 3.35 22.00 -3.71
C GLY A 280 4.41 23.11 -3.77
N LYS A 281 5.54 22.97 -3.06
CA LYS A 281 6.68 23.88 -3.12
C LYS A 281 7.58 23.62 -4.32
N ILE A 282 7.65 22.40 -4.79
CA ILE A 282 8.23 21.95 -6.03
C ILE A 282 7.08 21.44 -6.88
N THR A 283 6.96 21.92 -8.11
CA THR A 283 5.87 21.56 -9.01
C THR A 283 6.33 20.90 -10.30
N ARG A 284 7.61 20.99 -10.63
CA ARG A 284 8.21 20.43 -11.85
C ARG A 284 9.37 19.50 -11.56
N TRP A 285 9.59 18.55 -12.46
CA TRP A 285 10.63 17.55 -12.29
C TRP A 285 12.05 18.13 -12.35
N ASN A 286 12.30 19.20 -13.12
CA ASN A 286 13.61 19.88 -13.18
C ASN A 286 13.99 20.61 -11.87
N GLU A 287 13.05 20.77 -10.93
CA GLU A 287 13.28 21.37 -9.60
C GLU A 287 13.69 20.31 -8.56
N VAL A 288 13.51 19.01 -8.85
CA VAL A 288 13.83 17.90 -7.94
C VAL A 288 15.35 17.72 -7.88
N LYS A 289 15.91 17.72 -6.65
CA LYS A 289 17.35 17.58 -6.37
C LYS A 289 17.64 16.29 -5.63
#